data_53d43ec250dd9e0e8fe34c4b9ff31ee0
#
_entry.id   53d43ec250dd9e0e8fe34c4b9ff31ee0
#
_cell.length_a   1.000
_cell.length_b   1.000
_cell.length_c   1.000
_cell.angle_alpha   90.00
_cell.angle_beta   90.00
_cell.angle_gamma   90.00
#
_symmetry.space_group_name_H-M   'P 1'
#
loop_
_entity.id
_entity.type
_entity.pdbx_description
1 polymer ?
#
loop_
_entity_poly.entity_id
_entity_poly.type
_entity_poly.pdbx_seq_one_letter_code
_entity_poly.pdbx_strand_id
1 'polypeptide(L)'
;SCSGCWASPCWPDLMARPRPATFEKVKTVAENRRARYEYFIDDTVEAGIALTGTEVKSLRFGQGSIVESYAEVQDGQVWLVNANIPEFSHGNRFNHEPKRPRKLLLHEREINKLYGAVARDGMTLVPLSIYFNGRGRAKVELALAKGKKAHDKRETIKERDWKREAARVMRDRG
;
A
#
# COMPACT_ATOMS: atom_id res chain seq x y z
N SER A 1 4.65 40.61 -49.70
CA SER A 1 3.60 40.63 -48.69
C SER A 1 3.20 39.19 -48.29
N CYS A 2 3.78 38.63 -47.28
CA CYS A 2 3.24 37.47 -46.60
C CYS A 2 3.59 37.54 -45.14
N SER A 3 2.57 37.70 -44.38
CA SER A 3 2.40 37.86 -42.97
C SER A 3 2.99 36.70 -42.16
N GLY A 4 3.68 37.02 -41.08
CA GLY A 4 4.30 36.08 -40.16
C GLY A 4 3.26 35.26 -39.37
N CYS A 5 3.43 33.93 -39.39
CA CYS A 5 2.88 33.04 -38.39
C CYS A 5 3.90 32.93 -37.24
N TRP A 6 3.58 33.53 -36.12
CA TRP A 6 4.23 33.28 -34.87
C TRP A 6 3.75 31.91 -34.34
N ALA A 7 4.56 30.90 -34.57
CA ALA A 7 4.39 29.59 -33.93
C ALA A 7 4.77 29.72 -32.46
N SER A 8 3.80 29.70 -31.57
CA SER A 8 4.00 29.52 -30.13
C SER A 8 4.73 28.20 -29.87
N PRO A 9 5.79 28.16 -29.06
CA PRO A 9 6.38 26.89 -28.69
C PRO A 9 5.39 26.12 -27.81
N CYS A 10 4.92 24.97 -28.33
CA CYS A 10 4.29 23.95 -27.52
C CYS A 10 5.28 23.51 -26.45
N TRP A 11 5.12 23.98 -25.24
CA TRP A 11 5.76 23.39 -24.09
C TRP A 11 5.17 22.01 -23.87
N PRO A 12 5.96 20.94 -23.89
CA PRO A 12 5.48 19.66 -23.46
C PRO A 12 5.16 19.76 -21.95
N ASP A 13 3.96 19.33 -21.62
CA ASP A 13 3.43 19.25 -20.25
C ASP A 13 4.32 18.33 -19.38
N LEU A 14 5.39 18.90 -18.83
CA LEU A 14 6.50 18.20 -18.17
C LEU A 14 6.21 17.89 -16.69
N MET A 15 4.95 18.02 -16.24
CA MET A 15 4.59 17.78 -14.85
C MET A 15 3.28 16.99 -14.66
N ALA A 16 3.00 16.04 -15.54
CA ALA A 16 2.04 15.00 -15.18
C ALA A 16 2.73 14.06 -14.20
N ARG A 17 2.53 14.28 -12.90
CA ARG A 17 2.86 13.27 -11.87
C ARG A 17 2.23 11.95 -12.33
N PRO A 18 2.98 10.84 -12.43
CA PRO A 18 2.39 9.57 -12.80
C PRO A 18 1.24 9.28 -11.83
N ARG A 19 0.05 9.08 -12.39
CA ARG A 19 -1.10 8.68 -11.59
C ARG A 19 -0.73 7.38 -10.89
N PRO A 20 -1.01 7.25 -9.58
CA PRO A 20 -0.76 5.99 -8.89
C PRO A 20 -1.43 4.87 -9.66
N ALA A 21 -0.69 3.79 -9.92
CA ALA A 21 -1.19 2.66 -10.67
C ALA A 21 -2.49 2.13 -10.04
N THR A 22 -3.58 2.15 -10.80
CA THR A 22 -4.87 1.63 -10.34
C THR A 22 -4.82 0.12 -10.50
N PHE A 23 -4.61 -0.61 -9.42
CA PHE A 23 -4.58 -2.07 -9.43
C PHE A 23 -6.00 -2.63 -9.42
N GLU A 24 -6.28 -3.60 -10.30
CA GLU A 24 -7.57 -4.31 -10.31
C GLU A 24 -7.73 -5.17 -9.05
N LYS A 25 -8.37 -4.62 -8.04
CA LYS A 25 -8.71 -5.29 -6.78
C LYS A 25 -10.11 -5.89 -6.88
N VAL A 26 -10.21 -7.20 -6.99
CA VAL A 26 -11.52 -7.88 -7.01
C VAL A 26 -12.07 -8.06 -5.60
N LYS A 27 -11.23 -8.51 -4.67
CA LYS A 27 -11.62 -8.71 -3.27
C LYS A 27 -10.49 -8.30 -2.33
N THR A 28 -10.68 -7.19 -1.62
CA THR A 28 -9.78 -6.79 -0.54
C THR A 28 -10.07 -7.63 0.69
N VAL A 29 -9.04 -8.25 1.26
CA VAL A 29 -9.13 -9.14 2.42
C VAL A 29 -8.76 -8.40 3.70
N ALA A 30 -7.67 -7.66 3.66
CA ALA A 30 -7.18 -6.89 4.80
C ALA A 30 -6.71 -5.51 4.33
N GLU A 31 -7.00 -4.49 5.12
CA GLU A 31 -6.63 -3.10 4.86
C GLU A 31 -6.02 -2.46 6.11
N ASN A 32 -4.88 -1.78 5.94
CA ASN A 32 -4.25 -1.01 6.99
C ASN A 32 -4.63 0.47 6.88
N ARG A 33 -5.76 0.83 7.52
CA ARG A 33 -6.24 2.23 7.54
C ARG A 33 -5.34 3.15 8.37
N ARG A 34 -4.63 2.59 9.37
CA ARG A 34 -3.72 3.37 10.24
C ARG A 34 -2.48 3.85 9.50
N ALA A 35 -2.02 3.11 8.50
CA ALA A 35 -0.82 3.46 7.74
C ALA A 35 -0.92 4.88 7.15
N ARG A 36 -2.04 5.24 6.55
CA ARG A 36 -2.26 6.58 5.98
C ARG A 36 -2.33 7.70 7.03
N TYR A 37 -2.67 7.36 8.25
CA TYR A 37 -2.68 8.31 9.36
C TYR A 37 -1.28 8.51 9.95
N GLU A 38 -0.53 7.44 10.12
CA GLU A 38 0.77 7.44 10.80
C GLU A 38 1.93 7.82 9.90
N TYR A 39 1.80 7.59 8.58
CA TYR A 39 2.87 7.76 7.61
C TYR A 39 2.47 8.68 6.45
N PHE A 40 3.47 9.38 5.91
CA PHE A 40 3.39 9.97 4.57
C PHE A 40 3.73 8.88 3.57
N ILE A 41 2.85 8.65 2.60
CA ILE A 41 3.04 7.66 1.54
C ILE A 41 3.57 8.38 0.31
N ASP A 42 4.79 8.02 -0.09
CA ASP A 42 5.44 8.60 -1.27
C ASP A 42 5.13 7.80 -2.53
N ASP A 43 5.33 6.48 -2.48
CA ASP A 43 5.12 5.58 -3.62
C ASP A 43 4.46 4.29 -3.19
N THR A 44 3.74 3.65 -4.12
CA THR A 44 3.07 2.38 -3.88
C THR A 44 3.45 1.36 -4.95
N VAL A 45 3.81 0.16 -4.52
CA VAL A 45 4.22 -0.95 -5.38
C VAL A 45 3.36 -2.18 -5.09
N GLU A 46 2.96 -2.88 -6.14
CA GLU A 46 2.22 -4.13 -6.04
C GLU A 46 3.18 -5.31 -5.98
N ALA A 47 3.12 -6.10 -4.92
CA ALA A 47 3.92 -7.30 -4.73
C ALA A 47 3.05 -8.55 -4.78
N GLY A 48 3.58 -9.64 -5.33
CA GLY A 48 3.04 -10.98 -5.09
C GLY A 48 3.40 -11.45 -3.68
N ILE A 49 2.64 -12.36 -3.10
CA ILE A 49 2.95 -12.96 -1.80
C ILE A 49 2.98 -14.48 -1.89
N ALA A 50 4.04 -15.08 -1.33
CA ALA A 50 4.18 -16.54 -1.23
C ALA A 50 3.41 -17.05 0.00
N LEU A 51 2.30 -17.73 -0.25
CA LEU A 51 1.40 -18.27 0.78
C LEU A 51 1.32 -19.79 0.73
N THR A 52 1.05 -20.41 1.87
CA THR A 52 0.67 -21.83 1.95
C THR A 52 -0.81 -22.00 1.61
N GLY A 53 -1.22 -23.23 1.29
CA GLY A 53 -2.61 -23.52 0.93
C GLY A 53 -3.61 -23.20 2.05
N THR A 54 -3.22 -23.40 3.30
CA THR A 54 -4.02 -23.08 4.49
C THR A 54 -4.19 -21.58 4.68
N GLU A 55 -3.14 -20.79 4.45
CA GLU A 55 -3.19 -19.32 4.49
C GLU A 55 -4.11 -18.74 3.43
N VAL A 56 -4.02 -19.26 2.19
CA VAL A 56 -4.91 -18.81 1.10
C VAL A 56 -6.37 -19.08 1.46
N LYS A 57 -6.69 -20.22 2.08
CA LYS A 57 -8.04 -20.52 2.54
C LYS A 57 -8.51 -19.53 3.61
N SER A 58 -7.70 -19.29 4.65
CA SER A 58 -8.03 -18.30 5.70
C SER A 58 -8.26 -16.91 5.13
N LEU A 59 -7.41 -16.44 4.20
CA LEU A 59 -7.58 -15.15 3.54
C LEU A 59 -8.85 -15.09 2.68
N ARG A 60 -9.25 -16.17 2.01
CA ARG A 60 -10.52 -16.21 1.25
C ARG A 60 -11.75 -16.04 2.15
N PHE A 61 -11.67 -16.50 3.38
CA PHE A 61 -12.69 -16.25 4.41
C PHE A 61 -12.63 -14.83 5.01
N GLY A 62 -11.67 -14.00 4.56
CA GLY A 62 -11.52 -12.63 5.06
C GLY A 62 -10.81 -12.56 6.41
N GLN A 63 -10.16 -13.63 6.83
CA GLN A 63 -9.41 -13.67 8.09
C GLN A 63 -7.96 -13.27 7.83
N GLY A 64 -7.61 -12.09 8.20
CA GLY A 64 -6.24 -11.57 8.09
C GLY A 64 -6.13 -10.16 8.63
N SER A 65 -5.00 -9.85 9.27
CA SER A 65 -4.67 -8.51 9.76
C SER A 65 -3.25 -8.13 9.41
N ILE A 66 -3.10 -6.91 8.88
CA ILE A 66 -1.80 -6.33 8.49
C ILE A 66 -1.50 -5.02 9.23
N VAL A 67 -2.26 -4.70 10.27
CA VAL A 67 -2.15 -3.40 10.96
C VAL A 67 -0.78 -3.20 11.60
N GLU A 68 -0.19 -4.26 12.16
CA GLU A 68 1.10 -4.25 12.85
C GLU A 68 2.24 -4.81 11.99
N SER A 69 1.97 -5.08 10.71
CA SER A 69 2.96 -5.67 9.82
C SER A 69 3.79 -4.59 9.11
N TYR A 70 5.01 -4.97 8.80
CA TYR A 70 5.94 -4.17 7.99
C TYR A 70 6.67 -5.08 7.01
N ALA A 71 7.28 -4.48 5.99
CA ALA A 71 8.12 -5.22 5.07
C ALA A 71 9.58 -4.85 5.28
N GLU A 72 10.45 -5.85 5.18
CA GLU A 72 11.89 -5.72 5.34
C GLU A 72 12.61 -6.29 4.13
N VAL A 73 13.70 -5.66 3.74
CA VAL A 73 14.57 -6.15 2.66
C VAL A 73 15.75 -6.87 3.27
N GLN A 74 15.81 -8.18 3.09
CA GLN A 74 16.91 -9.04 3.54
C GLN A 74 17.46 -9.84 2.37
N ASP A 75 18.76 -9.86 2.17
CA ASP A 75 19.47 -10.63 1.16
C ASP A 75 18.91 -10.45 -0.27
N GLY A 76 18.57 -9.21 -0.64
CA GLY A 76 17.98 -8.92 -1.95
C GLY A 76 16.56 -9.46 -2.15
N GLN A 77 15.87 -9.81 -1.06
CA GLN A 77 14.49 -10.27 -1.05
C GLN A 77 13.67 -9.42 -0.09
N VAL A 78 12.38 -9.29 -0.37
CA VAL A 78 11.46 -8.54 0.50
C VAL A 78 10.61 -9.53 1.28
N TRP A 79 10.56 -9.34 2.60
CA TRP A 79 9.81 -10.16 3.52
C TRP A 79 8.72 -9.35 4.21
N LEU A 80 7.52 -9.87 4.26
CA LEU A 80 6.43 -9.34 5.05
C LEU A 80 6.48 -9.99 6.43
N VAL A 81 6.74 -9.18 7.45
CA VAL A 81 6.91 -9.61 8.84
C VAL A 81 5.70 -9.19 9.67
N ASN A 82 5.37 -9.99 10.66
CA ASN A 82 4.29 -9.74 11.63
C ASN A 82 2.87 -9.58 11.02
N ALA A 83 2.64 -10.07 9.80
CA ALA A 83 1.29 -10.15 9.25
C ALA A 83 0.54 -11.34 9.87
N ASN A 84 -0.57 -11.08 10.54
CA ASN A 84 -1.35 -12.11 11.20
C ASN A 84 -2.38 -12.72 10.26
N ILE A 85 -2.20 -13.99 9.91
CA ILE A 85 -3.18 -14.81 9.18
C ILE A 85 -3.57 -15.96 10.11
N PRO A 86 -4.78 -15.98 10.66
CA PRO A 86 -5.21 -17.03 11.58
C PRO A 86 -5.16 -18.41 10.94
N GLU A 87 -4.99 -19.42 11.77
CA GLU A 87 -5.07 -20.81 11.36
C GLU A 87 -6.43 -21.12 10.73
N PHE A 88 -6.41 -21.99 9.72
CA PHE A 88 -7.64 -22.42 9.09
C PHE A 88 -8.37 -23.42 9.99
N SER A 89 -9.58 -23.07 10.46
CA SER A 89 -10.35 -23.86 11.45
C SER A 89 -10.69 -25.29 11.00
N HIS A 90 -10.78 -25.51 9.68
CA HIS A 90 -11.02 -26.82 9.09
C HIS A 90 -9.72 -27.47 8.59
N GLY A 91 -8.56 -26.93 9.00
CA GLY A 91 -7.25 -27.49 8.71
C GLY A 91 -6.96 -28.68 9.61
N ASN A 92 -6.28 -29.69 9.06
CA ASN A 92 -5.79 -30.83 9.82
C ASN A 92 -4.61 -30.38 10.73
N ARG A 93 -3.96 -31.31 11.43
CA ARG A 93 -2.82 -31.08 12.35
C ARG A 93 -1.67 -30.23 11.79
N PHE A 94 -1.53 -30.09 10.48
CA PHE A 94 -0.51 -29.31 9.80
C PHE A 94 -1.04 -27.94 9.40
N ASN A 95 -1.30 -27.07 10.37
CA ASN A 95 -1.63 -25.69 10.13
C ASN A 95 -0.36 -24.83 10.04
N HIS A 96 -0.50 -23.60 9.51
CA HIS A 96 0.59 -22.64 9.41
C HIS A 96 0.70 -21.80 10.68
N GLU A 97 1.89 -21.30 10.96
CA GLU A 97 2.08 -20.33 12.03
C GLU A 97 1.49 -18.98 11.62
N PRO A 98 0.61 -18.36 12.46
CA PRO A 98 -0.12 -17.14 12.11
C PRO A 98 0.78 -15.95 11.76
N LYS A 99 1.91 -15.77 12.44
CA LYS A 99 2.80 -14.61 12.29
C LYS A 99 4.11 -14.91 11.55
N ARG A 100 4.23 -16.03 10.87
CA ARG A 100 5.46 -16.35 10.14
C ARG A 100 5.83 -15.26 9.13
N PRO A 101 7.12 -15.03 8.85
CA PRO A 101 7.55 -14.15 7.77
C PRO A 101 7.16 -14.75 6.42
N ARG A 102 6.69 -13.89 5.50
CA ARG A 102 6.21 -14.28 4.16
C ARG A 102 7.01 -13.56 3.11
N LYS A 103 7.54 -14.33 2.17
CA LYS A 103 8.30 -13.76 1.05
C LYS A 103 7.37 -13.01 0.11
N LEU A 104 7.77 -11.81 -0.26
CA LEU A 104 7.12 -11.00 -1.27
C LEU A 104 7.84 -11.17 -2.61
N LEU A 105 7.05 -11.29 -3.67
CA LEU A 105 7.53 -11.51 -5.03
C LEU A 105 7.47 -10.17 -5.78
N LEU A 106 8.63 -9.62 -6.04
CA LEU A 106 8.84 -8.34 -6.73
C LEU A 106 9.91 -8.53 -7.81
N HIS A 107 9.92 -7.65 -8.79
CA HIS A 107 11.01 -7.61 -9.76
C HIS A 107 12.28 -7.05 -9.11
N GLU A 108 13.43 -7.51 -9.55
CA GLU A 108 14.74 -7.08 -9.02
C GLU A 108 14.93 -5.55 -9.06
N ARG A 109 14.46 -4.91 -10.13
CA ARG A 109 14.49 -3.44 -10.27
C ARG A 109 13.68 -2.74 -9.18
N GLU A 110 12.52 -3.30 -8.82
CA GLU A 110 11.65 -2.78 -7.75
C GLU A 110 12.33 -2.98 -6.40
N ILE A 111 12.90 -4.16 -6.15
CA ILE A 111 13.64 -4.46 -4.91
C ILE A 111 14.79 -3.48 -4.72
N ASN A 112 15.58 -3.24 -5.75
CA ASN A 112 16.72 -2.31 -5.71
C ASN A 112 16.26 -0.86 -5.46
N LYS A 113 15.13 -0.44 -6.05
CA LYS A 113 14.51 0.87 -5.81
C LYS A 113 14.07 1.00 -4.35
N LEU A 114 13.36 0.00 -3.82
CA LEU A 114 12.89 -0.02 -2.44
C LEU A 114 14.05 -0.04 -1.44
N TYR A 115 15.07 -0.88 -1.69
CA TYR A 115 16.27 -0.93 -0.87
C TYR A 115 17.00 0.41 -0.82
N GLY A 116 17.17 1.05 -2.00
CA GLY A 116 17.78 2.37 -2.08
C GLY A 116 17.03 3.45 -1.31
N ALA A 117 15.70 3.44 -1.34
CA ALA A 117 14.88 4.39 -0.58
C ALA A 117 14.92 4.13 0.93
N VAL A 118 14.88 2.86 1.36
CA VAL A 118 15.01 2.49 2.77
C VAL A 118 16.39 2.87 3.31
N ALA A 119 17.46 2.55 2.59
CA ALA A 119 18.84 2.77 3.06
C ALA A 119 19.26 4.25 3.06
N ARG A 120 18.83 5.03 2.04
CA ARG A 120 19.25 6.45 1.89
C ARG A 120 18.34 7.42 2.63
N ASP A 121 17.03 7.21 2.52
CA ASP A 121 16.03 8.18 2.97
C ASP A 121 15.41 7.79 4.32
N GLY A 122 15.81 6.65 4.89
CA GLY A 122 15.29 6.14 6.15
C GLY A 122 13.78 5.84 6.09
N MET A 123 13.28 5.47 4.91
CA MET A 123 11.87 5.14 4.71
C MET A 123 11.54 3.74 5.23
N THR A 124 10.30 3.52 5.58
CA THR A 124 9.78 2.22 6.02
C THR A 124 8.83 1.66 4.97
N LEU A 125 8.86 0.36 4.76
CA LEU A 125 7.93 -0.35 3.90
C LEU A 125 6.72 -0.81 4.71
N VAL A 126 5.55 -0.25 4.42
CA VAL A 126 4.31 -0.55 5.12
C VAL A 126 3.31 -1.17 4.16
N PRO A 127 2.72 -2.33 4.46
CA PRO A 127 1.65 -2.89 3.65
C PRO A 127 0.35 -2.08 3.87
N LEU A 128 -0.30 -1.71 2.78
CA LEU A 128 -1.57 -0.99 2.79
C LEU A 128 -2.75 -1.93 2.70
N SER A 129 -2.69 -2.90 1.80
CA SER A 129 -3.78 -3.85 1.60
C SER A 129 -3.30 -5.20 1.10
N ILE A 130 -4.03 -6.26 1.48
CA ILE A 130 -3.94 -7.59 0.86
C ILE A 130 -5.24 -7.81 0.09
N TYR A 131 -5.14 -8.23 -1.16
CA TYR A 131 -6.29 -8.46 -2.01
C TYR A 131 -6.06 -9.61 -2.99
N PHE A 132 -7.15 -10.12 -3.54
CA PHE A 132 -7.11 -11.06 -4.65
C PHE A 132 -7.36 -10.34 -5.96
N ASN A 133 -6.56 -10.63 -6.96
CA ASN A 133 -6.80 -10.14 -8.32
C ASN A 133 -7.83 -11.04 -9.05
N GLY A 134 -8.26 -10.63 -10.26
CA GLY A 134 -9.23 -11.37 -11.07
C GLY A 134 -8.83 -12.82 -11.42
N ARG A 135 -7.55 -13.15 -11.30
CA ARG A 135 -7.02 -14.52 -11.50
C ARG A 135 -6.94 -15.33 -10.20
N GLY A 136 -7.47 -14.82 -9.08
CA GLY A 136 -7.46 -15.48 -7.78
C GLY A 136 -6.08 -15.54 -7.09
N ARG A 137 -5.11 -14.76 -7.53
CA ARG A 137 -3.79 -14.66 -6.90
C ARG A 137 -3.82 -13.60 -5.81
N ALA A 138 -3.25 -13.92 -4.65
CA ALA A 138 -3.09 -12.96 -3.57
C ALA A 138 -1.96 -11.97 -3.90
N LYS A 139 -2.22 -10.71 -3.68
CA LYS A 139 -1.29 -9.61 -3.86
C LYS A 139 -1.32 -8.67 -2.67
N VAL A 140 -0.21 -7.99 -2.46
CA VAL A 140 -0.01 -7.01 -1.40
C VAL A 140 0.36 -5.68 -2.03
N GLU A 141 -0.32 -4.63 -1.61
CA GLU A 141 0.05 -3.26 -1.95
C GLU A 141 0.99 -2.75 -0.86
N LEU A 142 2.25 -2.53 -1.23
CA LEU A 142 3.28 -1.97 -0.37
C LEU A 142 3.41 -0.47 -0.60
N ALA A 143 3.58 0.29 0.46
CA ALA A 143 3.90 1.69 0.42
C ALA A 143 5.30 1.96 0.93
N LEU A 144 6.03 2.81 0.22
CA LEU A 144 7.17 3.54 0.73
C LEU A 144 6.65 4.67 1.60
N ALA A 145 6.98 4.64 2.88
CA ALA A 145 6.37 5.49 3.87
C ALA A 145 7.40 6.14 4.78
N LYS A 146 7.19 7.42 5.06
CA LYS A 146 7.96 8.20 6.04
C LYS A 146 7.09 8.49 7.26
N GLY A 147 7.60 8.22 8.45
CA GLY A 147 6.87 8.46 9.70
C GLY A 147 6.51 9.93 9.89
N LYS A 148 5.24 10.22 10.17
CA LYS A 148 4.78 11.57 10.51
C LYS A 148 5.21 11.97 11.91
N LYS A 149 5.70 13.19 12.05
CA LYS A 149 5.96 13.78 13.37
C LYS A 149 4.63 14.03 14.12
N ALA A 150 4.68 14.14 15.43
CA ALA A 150 3.48 14.34 16.25
C ALA A 150 2.71 15.63 15.89
N HIS A 151 3.39 16.66 15.43
CA HIS A 151 2.80 17.90 14.96
C HIS A 151 1.96 17.68 13.70
N ASP A 152 2.50 16.99 12.69
CA ASP A 152 1.83 16.70 11.41
C ASP A 152 0.56 15.85 11.62
N LYS A 153 0.59 14.94 12.60
CA LYS A 153 -0.59 14.13 12.98
C LYS A 153 -1.73 14.99 13.49
N ARG A 154 -1.44 16.01 14.31
CA ARG A 154 -2.44 16.93 14.85
C ARG A 154 -3.08 17.78 13.76
N GLU A 155 -2.31 18.25 12.80
CA GLU A 155 -2.83 19.03 11.66
C GLU A 155 -3.73 18.16 10.78
N THR A 156 -3.33 16.93 10.49
CA THR A 156 -4.14 15.97 9.72
C THR A 156 -5.49 15.68 10.42
N ILE A 157 -5.53 15.63 11.76
CA ILE A 157 -6.78 15.45 12.51
C ILE A 157 -7.67 16.67 12.36
N LYS A 158 -7.13 17.87 12.61
CA LYS A 158 -7.87 19.14 12.50
C LYS A 158 -8.49 19.32 11.10
N GLU A 159 -7.72 19.05 10.05
CA GLU A 159 -8.21 19.13 8.67
C GLU A 159 -9.35 18.13 8.40
N ARG A 160 -9.22 16.89 8.91
CA ARG A 160 -10.26 15.86 8.75
C ARG A 160 -11.55 16.25 9.48
N ASP A 161 -11.42 16.76 10.70
CA ASP A 161 -12.57 17.15 11.51
C ASP A 161 -13.26 18.38 10.88
N TRP A 162 -12.50 19.35 10.42
CA TRP A 162 -13.03 20.50 9.69
C TRP A 162 -13.77 20.08 8.41
N LYS A 163 -13.20 19.15 7.62
CA LYS A 163 -13.88 18.61 6.42
C LYS A 163 -15.19 17.90 6.76
N ARG A 164 -15.22 17.15 7.87
CA ARG A 164 -16.46 16.50 8.34
C ARG A 164 -17.52 17.49 8.75
N GLU A 165 -17.12 18.54 9.46
CA GLU A 165 -18.02 19.58 9.93
C GLU A 165 -18.57 20.41 8.77
N ALA A 166 -17.71 20.82 7.84
CA ALA A 166 -18.12 21.48 6.62
C ALA A 166 -19.12 20.65 5.81
N ALA A 167 -18.89 19.34 5.68
CA ALA A 167 -19.81 18.44 4.99
C ALA A 167 -21.18 18.29 5.70
N ARG A 168 -21.23 18.37 7.05
CA ARG A 168 -22.49 18.39 7.81
C ARG A 168 -23.27 19.67 7.53
N VAL A 169 -22.61 20.83 7.66
CA VAL A 169 -23.24 22.14 7.44
C VAL A 169 -23.79 22.27 6.02
N MET A 170 -23.08 21.75 5.01
CA MET A 170 -23.56 21.75 3.63
C MET A 170 -24.79 20.88 3.43
N ARG A 171 -24.88 19.75 4.16
CA ARG A 171 -26.04 18.84 4.08
C ARG A 171 -27.26 19.41 4.77
N ASP A 172 -27.06 20.13 5.90
CA ASP A 172 -28.16 20.71 6.68
C ASP A 172 -28.75 21.98 6.03
N ARG A 173 -28.05 22.57 5.05
CA ARG A 173 -28.52 23.77 4.30
C ARG A 173 -29.13 23.46 2.94
N GLY A 174 -29.16 22.23 2.50
CA GLY A 174 -29.77 21.77 1.24
C GLY A 174 -31.02 20.96 1.50
#